data_ac90174052b9ffb3d90cfc65a2293489
#
_entry.id   ac90174052b9ffb3d90cfc65a2293489
#
_cell.length_a   1.000
_cell.length_b   1.000
_cell.length_c   1.000
_cell.angle_alpha   90.00
_cell.angle_beta   90.00
_cell.angle_gamma   90.00
#
_symmetry.space_group_name_H-M   'P 1'
#
loop_
_entity.id
_entity.type
_entity.pdbx_description
1 polymer ?
#
loop_
_entity_poly.entity_id
_entity_poly.type
_entity_poly.pdbx_seq_one_letter_code
_entity_poly.pdbx_strand_id
1 'polypeptide(L)'
;MTRHKTAEIGIGRTFQNLALYKTMTVLDNIKVGSHCRAEKGFLAHALRLPGVREEEAKIHHNAMQLVEFLDLQSVALRKVSDLPFGTQKRVELARALASQPKLLLLDEPAAGLNHEEVSALGDLIKKIRDEFKITVLLVEHHMSLVMSVSDKVVALNFGKKIADDTPTQVRQHPDVIQAYLGSSK
;
A
#
# COMPACT_ATOMS: atom_id res chain seq x y z
N MET A 1 -5.37 14.39 16.89
CA MET A 1 -4.52 14.47 15.69
C MET A 1 -5.42 14.53 14.47
N THR A 2 -5.27 15.51 13.59
CA THR A 2 -6.12 15.66 12.41
C THR A 2 -5.65 14.70 11.31
N ARG A 3 -6.58 14.15 10.50
CA ARG A 3 -6.30 13.08 9.49
C ARG A 3 -5.20 13.43 8.49
N HIS A 4 -5.06 14.69 8.08
CA HIS A 4 -4.02 15.13 7.14
C HIS A 4 -2.60 15.06 7.74
N LYS A 5 -2.43 15.23 9.05
CA LYS A 5 -1.11 15.13 9.70
C LYS A 5 -0.51 13.73 9.70
N THR A 6 -1.32 12.70 9.45
CA THR A 6 -0.84 11.31 9.42
C THR A 6 0.17 11.08 8.29
N ALA A 7 -0.09 11.62 7.11
CA ALA A 7 0.83 11.52 5.98
C ALA A 7 2.12 12.34 6.20
N GLU A 8 2.02 13.51 6.85
CA GLU A 8 3.17 14.36 7.16
C GLU A 8 4.18 13.67 8.10
N ILE A 9 3.70 12.87 9.06
CA ILE A 9 4.57 12.10 9.96
C ILE A 9 5.13 10.81 9.35
N GLY A 10 4.79 10.54 8.09
CA GLY A 10 5.33 9.42 7.33
C GLY A 10 4.52 8.12 7.46
N ILE A 11 3.21 8.18 7.67
CA ILE A 11 2.33 7.02 7.65
C ILE A 11 1.52 7.02 6.35
N GLY A 12 1.76 6.03 5.49
CA GLY A 12 0.94 5.71 4.33
C GLY A 12 -0.09 4.63 4.66
N ARG A 13 -1.27 4.70 4.06
CA ARG A 13 -2.32 3.68 4.25
C ARG A 13 -3.02 3.37 2.93
N THR A 14 -3.22 2.09 2.65
CA THR A 14 -4.22 1.63 1.68
C THR A 14 -5.56 1.41 2.38
N PHE A 15 -6.63 1.35 1.62
CA PHE A 15 -7.97 1.13 2.14
C PHE A 15 -8.52 -0.19 1.61
N GLN A 16 -9.36 -0.88 2.38
CA GLN A 16 -10.05 -2.10 1.97
C GLN A 16 -10.84 -1.90 0.66
N ASN A 17 -11.50 -0.75 0.51
CA ASN A 17 -12.11 -0.33 -0.75
C ASN A 17 -11.16 0.62 -1.47
N LEU A 18 -10.84 0.31 -2.74
CA LEU A 18 -9.98 1.13 -3.59
C LEU A 18 -10.45 2.60 -3.58
N ALA A 19 -9.68 3.46 -2.90
CA ALA A 19 -9.98 4.89 -2.82
C ALA A 19 -9.39 5.68 -3.99
N LEU A 20 -9.38 5.10 -5.21
CA LEU A 20 -8.80 5.70 -6.40
C LEU A 20 -9.78 6.66 -7.10
N TYR A 21 -9.24 7.69 -7.71
CA TYR A 21 -9.98 8.61 -8.57
C TYR A 21 -10.18 7.95 -9.95
N LYS A 22 -11.32 7.31 -10.14
CA LYS A 22 -11.62 6.45 -11.31
C LYS A 22 -11.53 7.17 -12.65
N THR A 23 -11.82 8.46 -12.69
CA THR A 23 -11.79 9.30 -13.89
C THR A 23 -10.41 9.86 -14.24
N MET A 24 -9.46 9.78 -13.31
CA MET A 24 -8.07 10.19 -13.49
C MET A 24 -7.24 9.06 -14.08
N THR A 25 -6.10 9.43 -14.70
CA THR A 25 -5.11 8.46 -15.15
C THR A 25 -4.39 7.78 -13.97
N VAL A 26 -3.69 6.68 -14.25
CA VAL A 26 -2.79 6.03 -13.27
C VAL A 26 -1.77 7.03 -12.75
N LEU A 27 -1.09 7.73 -13.65
CA LEU A 27 -0.06 8.71 -13.29
C LEU A 27 -0.61 9.85 -12.42
N ASP A 28 -1.81 10.36 -12.74
CA ASP A 28 -2.42 11.43 -11.95
C ASP A 28 -2.82 10.94 -10.55
N ASN A 29 -3.35 9.70 -10.42
CA ASN A 29 -3.62 9.09 -9.12
C ASN A 29 -2.37 9.00 -8.26
N ILE A 30 -1.23 8.61 -8.85
CA ILE A 30 0.05 8.52 -8.14
C ILE A 30 0.53 9.89 -7.70
N LYS A 31 0.45 10.90 -8.58
CA LYS A 31 0.83 12.29 -8.25
C LYS A 31 0.02 12.86 -7.10
N VAL A 32 -1.30 12.55 -7.01
CA VAL A 32 -2.13 12.96 -5.86
C VAL A 32 -1.57 12.41 -4.55
N GLY A 33 -0.97 11.21 -4.55
CA GLY A 33 -0.30 10.64 -3.36
C GLY A 33 0.86 11.49 -2.84
N SER A 34 1.52 12.25 -3.71
CA SER A 34 2.63 13.15 -3.33
C SER A 34 2.15 14.50 -2.76
N HIS A 35 0.85 14.81 -2.80
CA HIS A 35 0.34 16.13 -2.43
C HIS A 35 0.66 16.53 -0.97
N CYS A 36 0.72 15.57 -0.06
CA CYS A 36 1.11 15.82 1.33
C CYS A 36 2.57 16.26 1.49
N ARG A 37 3.41 16.14 0.44
CA ARG A 37 4.81 16.54 0.39
C ARG A 37 5.02 17.84 -0.38
N ALA A 38 3.96 18.39 -1.00
CA ALA A 38 4.03 19.68 -1.69
C ALA A 38 4.24 20.79 -0.66
N GLU A 39 5.31 21.54 -0.82
CA GLU A 39 5.66 22.65 0.07
C GLU A 39 4.91 23.92 -0.29
N LYS A 40 4.50 24.04 -1.55
CA LYS A 40 3.84 25.23 -2.08
C LYS A 40 2.33 25.09 -2.04
N GLY A 41 1.69 26.01 -1.33
CA GLY A 41 0.25 26.05 -1.17
C GLY A 41 -0.51 26.32 -2.48
N PHE A 42 -1.82 26.07 -2.47
CA PHE A 42 -2.74 26.24 -3.61
C PHE A 42 -2.58 27.61 -4.33
N LEU A 43 -2.38 28.70 -3.59
CA LEU A 43 -2.19 30.03 -4.16
C LEU A 43 -0.92 30.15 -5.00
N ALA A 44 0.18 29.49 -4.56
CA ALA A 44 1.42 29.49 -5.31
C ALA A 44 1.27 28.78 -6.66
N HIS A 45 0.56 27.64 -6.68
CA HIS A 45 0.23 26.92 -7.90
C HIS A 45 -0.71 27.71 -8.81
N ALA A 46 -1.75 28.35 -8.25
CA ALA A 46 -2.69 29.17 -9.03
C ALA A 46 -2.02 30.39 -9.70
N LEU A 47 -1.04 30.99 -9.02
CA LEU A 47 -0.29 32.17 -9.52
C LEU A 47 0.99 31.79 -10.30
N ARG A 48 1.26 30.48 -10.48
CA ARG A 48 2.46 29.96 -11.16
C ARG A 48 3.77 30.60 -10.66
N LEU A 49 3.90 30.74 -9.34
CA LEU A 49 5.06 31.37 -8.73
C LEU A 49 6.37 30.63 -9.05
N PRO A 50 7.53 31.30 -8.98
CA PRO A 50 8.84 30.66 -9.21
C PRO A 50 9.02 29.40 -8.33
N GLY A 51 9.57 28.32 -8.93
CA GLY A 51 9.81 27.03 -8.26
C GLY A 51 8.62 26.07 -8.23
N VAL A 52 7.39 26.47 -8.63
CA VAL A 52 6.27 25.52 -8.81
C VAL A 52 6.58 24.51 -9.90
N ARG A 53 7.18 24.95 -11.01
CA ARG A 53 7.59 24.05 -12.10
C ARG A 53 8.61 22.99 -11.67
N GLU A 54 9.54 23.38 -10.83
CA GLU A 54 10.54 22.43 -10.29
C GLU A 54 9.90 21.40 -9.35
N GLU A 55 8.96 21.84 -8.51
CA GLU A 55 8.21 20.95 -7.63
C GLU A 55 7.33 19.97 -8.44
N GLU A 56 6.61 20.46 -9.45
CA GLU A 56 5.83 19.63 -10.37
C GLU A 56 6.70 18.63 -11.12
N ALA A 57 7.90 19.03 -11.57
CA ALA A 57 8.85 18.14 -12.23
C ALA A 57 9.35 17.05 -11.27
N LYS A 58 9.63 17.35 -10.00
CA LYS A 58 10.01 16.36 -8.98
C LYS A 58 8.87 15.38 -8.70
N ILE A 59 7.65 15.89 -8.52
CA ILE A 59 6.45 15.06 -8.32
C ILE A 59 6.26 14.12 -9.52
N HIS A 60 6.38 14.64 -10.73
CA HIS A 60 6.26 13.84 -11.95
C HIS A 60 7.36 12.77 -12.04
N HIS A 61 8.61 13.13 -11.78
CA HIS A 61 9.74 12.21 -11.80
C HIS A 61 9.53 11.07 -10.79
N ASN A 62 9.21 11.39 -9.54
CA ASN A 62 8.95 10.39 -8.50
C ASN A 62 7.76 9.48 -8.86
N ALA A 63 6.70 10.05 -9.43
CA ALA A 63 5.54 9.26 -9.88
C ALA A 63 5.93 8.29 -11.00
N MET A 64 6.78 8.72 -11.95
CA MET A 64 7.26 7.84 -13.02
C MET A 64 8.17 6.71 -12.51
N GLN A 65 9.00 6.97 -11.49
CA GLN A 65 9.77 5.91 -10.83
C GLN A 65 8.85 4.86 -10.19
N LEU A 66 7.75 5.28 -9.55
CA LEU A 66 6.78 4.35 -8.97
C LEU A 66 6.00 3.59 -10.05
N VAL A 67 5.69 4.23 -11.18
CA VAL A 67 5.10 3.58 -12.36
C VAL A 67 6.01 2.47 -12.86
N GLU A 68 7.31 2.71 -12.95
CA GLU A 68 8.29 1.71 -13.38
C GLU A 68 8.45 0.60 -12.33
N PHE A 69 8.60 0.94 -11.07
CA PHE A 69 8.78 0.00 -9.96
C PHE A 69 7.62 -1.00 -9.82
N LEU A 70 6.37 -0.57 -10.15
CA LEU A 70 5.14 -1.36 -10.02
C LEU A 70 4.64 -1.93 -11.34
N ASP A 71 5.45 -1.89 -12.42
CA ASP A 71 5.13 -2.40 -13.74
C ASP A 71 3.83 -1.81 -14.33
N LEU A 72 3.66 -0.48 -14.21
CA LEU A 72 2.48 0.25 -14.65
C LEU A 72 2.71 1.07 -15.93
N GLN A 73 3.88 0.96 -16.59
CA GLN A 73 4.27 1.80 -17.72
C GLN A 73 3.26 1.75 -18.86
N SER A 74 2.81 0.54 -19.22
CA SER A 74 1.86 0.31 -20.32
C SER A 74 0.47 0.92 -20.11
N VAL A 75 0.15 1.29 -18.86
CA VAL A 75 -1.15 1.81 -18.46
C VAL A 75 -1.08 3.19 -17.81
N ALA A 76 0.10 3.80 -17.73
CA ALA A 76 0.34 5.05 -16.99
C ALA A 76 -0.62 6.20 -17.35
N LEU A 77 -1.00 6.30 -18.62
CA LEU A 77 -1.90 7.34 -19.16
C LEU A 77 -3.36 6.85 -19.29
N ARG A 78 -3.66 5.60 -18.96
CA ARG A 78 -5.03 5.08 -18.98
C ARG A 78 -5.80 5.51 -17.74
N LYS A 79 -7.13 5.63 -17.87
CA LYS A 79 -8.01 5.87 -16.72
C LYS A 79 -8.03 4.63 -15.84
N VAL A 80 -8.06 4.86 -14.53
CA VAL A 80 -8.10 3.76 -13.56
C VAL A 80 -9.35 2.92 -13.68
N SER A 81 -10.50 3.50 -14.07
CA SER A 81 -11.75 2.78 -14.35
C SER A 81 -11.61 1.65 -15.37
N ASP A 82 -10.67 1.76 -16.30
CA ASP A 82 -10.52 0.88 -17.46
C ASP A 82 -9.53 -0.27 -17.20
N LEU A 83 -9.06 -0.39 -15.97
CA LEU A 83 -8.01 -1.35 -15.58
C LEU A 83 -8.60 -2.56 -14.84
N PRO A 84 -7.97 -3.75 -15.01
CA PRO A 84 -8.26 -4.90 -14.17
C PRO A 84 -8.05 -4.60 -12.68
N PHE A 85 -8.80 -5.30 -11.81
CA PHE A 85 -8.77 -5.04 -10.36
C PHE A 85 -7.38 -5.18 -9.74
N GLY A 86 -6.61 -6.21 -10.09
CA GLY A 86 -5.23 -6.39 -9.62
C GLY A 86 -4.31 -5.22 -10.01
N THR A 87 -4.50 -4.65 -11.22
CA THR A 87 -3.76 -3.44 -11.64
C THR A 87 -4.17 -2.22 -10.83
N GLN A 88 -5.47 -2.05 -10.56
CA GLN A 88 -5.95 -0.97 -9.68
C GLN A 88 -5.35 -1.06 -8.28
N LYS A 89 -5.18 -2.26 -7.71
CA LYS A 89 -4.48 -2.49 -6.43
C LYS A 89 -3.02 -2.01 -6.49
N ARG A 90 -2.30 -2.27 -7.59
CA ARG A 90 -0.94 -1.74 -7.77
C ARG A 90 -0.91 -0.21 -7.83
N VAL A 91 -1.90 0.42 -8.49
CA VAL A 91 -2.03 1.90 -8.51
C VAL A 91 -2.28 2.46 -7.11
N GLU A 92 -3.08 1.79 -6.29
CA GLU A 92 -3.32 2.18 -4.89
C GLU A 92 -2.04 2.12 -4.06
N LEU A 93 -1.24 1.05 -4.21
CA LEU A 93 0.08 0.93 -3.57
C LEU A 93 1.02 2.03 -4.04
N ALA A 94 1.08 2.31 -5.36
CA ALA A 94 1.88 3.40 -5.92
C ALA A 94 1.52 4.75 -5.30
N ARG A 95 0.22 5.04 -5.18
CA ARG A 95 -0.26 6.27 -4.58
C ARG A 95 0.10 6.38 -3.10
N ALA A 96 0.02 5.28 -2.33
CA ALA A 96 0.43 5.26 -0.94
C ALA A 96 1.95 5.48 -0.80
N LEU A 97 2.76 4.86 -1.66
CA LEU A 97 4.21 5.03 -1.70
C LEU A 97 4.64 6.43 -2.13
N ALA A 98 3.86 7.11 -2.97
CA ALA A 98 4.15 8.48 -3.41
C ALA A 98 4.20 9.49 -2.25
N SER A 99 3.56 9.18 -1.11
CA SER A 99 3.70 9.96 0.12
C SER A 99 5.04 9.75 0.84
N GLN A 100 5.93 8.89 0.34
CA GLN A 100 7.21 8.51 0.94
C GLN A 100 7.06 8.12 2.42
N PRO A 101 6.25 7.10 2.72
CA PRO A 101 5.97 6.73 4.10
C PRO A 101 7.18 6.07 4.76
N LYS A 102 7.27 6.17 6.10
CA LYS A 102 8.15 5.35 6.93
C LYS A 102 7.44 4.08 7.42
N LEU A 103 6.11 4.16 7.52
CA LEU A 103 5.22 3.06 7.89
C LEU A 103 4.10 2.97 6.84
N LEU A 104 3.96 1.82 6.21
CA LEU A 104 2.89 1.52 5.27
C LEU A 104 1.88 0.57 5.93
N LEU A 105 0.64 1.01 6.05
CA LEU A 105 -0.48 0.22 6.57
C LEU A 105 -1.23 -0.40 5.40
N LEU A 106 -1.28 -1.72 5.33
CA LEU A 106 -2.00 -2.50 4.32
C LEU A 106 -3.19 -3.19 4.99
N ASP A 107 -4.39 -2.85 4.54
CA ASP A 107 -5.66 -3.35 5.11
C ASP A 107 -6.32 -4.28 4.09
N GLU A 108 -6.24 -5.60 4.31
CA GLU A 108 -6.72 -6.68 3.44
C GLU A 108 -6.34 -6.49 1.95
N PRO A 109 -5.05 -6.28 1.64
CA PRO A 109 -4.64 -6.01 0.26
C PRO A 109 -4.89 -7.18 -0.69
N ALA A 110 -4.98 -8.42 -0.19
CA ALA A 110 -5.25 -9.62 -0.99
C ALA A 110 -6.74 -9.83 -1.30
N ALA A 111 -7.65 -9.04 -0.70
CA ALA A 111 -9.08 -9.21 -0.94
C ALA A 111 -9.42 -9.09 -2.44
N GLY A 112 -10.11 -10.11 -2.99
CA GLY A 112 -10.54 -10.16 -4.39
C GLY A 112 -9.46 -10.59 -5.39
N LEU A 113 -8.26 -10.98 -4.93
CA LEU A 113 -7.19 -11.53 -5.77
C LEU A 113 -7.27 -13.06 -5.82
N ASN A 114 -6.82 -13.64 -6.94
CA ASN A 114 -6.64 -15.08 -7.07
C ASN A 114 -5.31 -15.54 -6.45
N HIS A 115 -5.05 -16.86 -6.38
CA HIS A 115 -3.87 -17.41 -5.72
C HIS A 115 -2.53 -16.92 -6.32
N GLU A 116 -2.45 -16.78 -7.64
CA GLU A 116 -1.24 -16.30 -8.33
C GLU A 116 -1.01 -14.82 -8.01
N GLU A 117 -2.07 -14.01 -8.03
CA GLU A 117 -2.02 -12.59 -7.69
C GLU A 117 -1.65 -12.38 -6.21
N VAL A 118 -2.12 -13.22 -5.30
CA VAL A 118 -1.75 -13.18 -3.87
C VAL A 118 -0.27 -13.48 -3.69
N SER A 119 0.28 -14.48 -4.40
CA SER A 119 1.71 -14.77 -4.36
C SER A 119 2.54 -13.60 -4.88
N ALA A 120 2.17 -13.05 -6.05
CA ALA A 120 2.83 -11.88 -6.64
C ALA A 120 2.75 -10.65 -5.73
N LEU A 121 1.62 -10.46 -5.02
CA LEU A 121 1.47 -9.41 -4.03
C LEU A 121 2.45 -9.60 -2.85
N GLY A 122 2.64 -10.82 -2.39
CA GLY A 122 3.60 -11.15 -1.32
C GLY A 122 5.02 -10.75 -1.70
N ASP A 123 5.46 -11.11 -2.91
CA ASP A 123 6.79 -10.73 -3.41
C ASP A 123 6.92 -9.21 -3.59
N LEU A 124 5.85 -8.55 -4.04
CA LEU A 124 5.80 -7.10 -4.17
C LEU A 124 5.91 -6.40 -2.80
N ILE A 125 5.23 -6.90 -1.76
CA ILE A 125 5.32 -6.34 -0.39
C ILE A 125 6.76 -6.42 0.13
N LYS A 126 7.44 -7.56 -0.06
CA LYS A 126 8.85 -7.71 0.32
C LYS A 126 9.74 -6.74 -0.45
N LYS A 127 9.57 -6.66 -1.77
CA LYS A 127 10.31 -5.73 -2.64
C LYS A 127 10.12 -4.28 -2.19
N ILE A 128 8.90 -3.87 -1.86
CA ILE A 128 8.59 -2.54 -1.32
C ILE A 128 9.32 -2.30 0.00
N ARG A 129 9.23 -3.22 0.96
CA ARG A 129 9.91 -3.12 2.25
C ARG A 129 11.41 -2.92 2.07
N ASP A 130 12.03 -3.75 1.21
CA ASP A 130 13.47 -3.80 1.05
C ASP A 130 14.01 -2.63 0.25
N GLU A 131 13.33 -2.20 -0.82
CA GLU A 131 13.77 -1.08 -1.67
C GLU A 131 13.57 0.27 -0.97
N PHE A 132 12.40 0.50 -0.38
CA PHE A 132 12.11 1.77 0.27
C PHE A 132 12.54 1.83 1.74
N LYS A 133 13.07 0.71 2.31
CA LYS A 133 13.50 0.61 3.72
C LYS A 133 12.42 1.07 4.69
N ILE A 134 11.17 0.68 4.45
CA ILE A 134 10.01 1.05 5.25
C ILE A 134 9.52 -0.11 6.11
N THR A 135 8.82 0.22 7.19
CA THR A 135 8.06 -0.76 7.95
C THR A 135 6.70 -0.98 7.29
N VAL A 136 6.27 -2.23 7.18
CA VAL A 136 4.94 -2.58 6.68
C VAL A 136 4.15 -3.22 7.83
N LEU A 137 2.95 -2.69 8.10
CA LEU A 137 1.95 -3.32 8.95
C LEU A 137 0.83 -3.86 8.07
N LEU A 138 0.70 -5.18 8.04
CA LEU A 138 -0.28 -5.91 7.24
C LEU A 138 -1.40 -6.43 8.13
N VAL A 139 -2.65 -6.09 7.82
CA VAL A 139 -3.84 -6.74 8.37
C VAL A 139 -4.42 -7.65 7.30
N GLU A 140 -4.44 -8.95 7.58
CA GLU A 140 -4.83 -9.97 6.60
C GLU A 140 -5.39 -11.21 7.28
N HIS A 141 -6.23 -11.93 6.56
CA HIS A 141 -6.76 -13.24 6.95
C HIS A 141 -6.26 -14.38 6.03
N HIS A 142 -5.57 -14.06 4.94
CA HIS A 142 -4.88 -15.04 4.09
C HIS A 142 -3.59 -15.51 4.77
N MET A 143 -3.69 -16.62 5.53
CA MET A 143 -2.57 -17.14 6.34
C MET A 143 -1.31 -17.40 5.52
N SER A 144 -1.43 -17.92 4.28
CA SER A 144 -0.28 -18.17 3.40
C SER A 144 0.49 -16.88 3.10
N LEU A 145 -0.21 -15.79 2.81
CA LEU A 145 0.42 -14.48 2.57
C LEU A 145 1.11 -13.99 3.85
N VAL A 146 0.36 -13.93 4.97
CA VAL A 146 0.90 -13.45 6.25
C VAL A 146 2.17 -14.19 6.62
N MET A 147 2.15 -15.52 6.58
CA MET A 147 3.30 -16.36 6.97
C MET A 147 4.49 -16.24 6.02
N SER A 148 4.26 -15.85 4.75
CA SER A 148 5.33 -15.72 3.76
C SER A 148 6.05 -14.37 3.78
N VAL A 149 5.38 -13.29 4.26
CA VAL A 149 5.93 -11.93 4.15
C VAL A 149 6.30 -11.28 5.49
N SER A 150 5.77 -11.80 6.61
CA SER A 150 5.93 -11.17 7.91
C SER A 150 7.18 -11.65 8.64
N ASP A 151 7.85 -10.74 9.32
CA ASP A 151 8.93 -11.04 10.27
C ASP A 151 8.35 -11.36 11.67
N LYS A 152 7.19 -10.77 11.99
CA LYS A 152 6.46 -10.95 13.23
C LYS A 152 4.95 -10.98 12.97
N VAL A 153 4.22 -11.85 13.67
CA VAL A 153 2.78 -12.00 13.53
C VAL A 153 2.09 -11.86 14.88
N VAL A 154 1.04 -11.05 14.91
CA VAL A 154 0.13 -10.95 16.05
C VAL A 154 -1.22 -11.52 15.64
N ALA A 155 -1.66 -12.60 16.28
CA ALA A 155 -2.97 -13.19 16.03
C ALA A 155 -4.00 -12.65 17.03
N LEU A 156 -5.15 -12.22 16.50
CA LEU A 156 -6.27 -11.72 17.29
C LEU A 156 -7.48 -12.63 17.11
N ASN A 157 -8.19 -12.93 18.22
CA ASN A 157 -9.47 -13.63 18.18
C ASN A 157 -10.48 -12.85 19.03
N PHE A 158 -11.59 -12.41 18.43
CA PHE A 158 -12.62 -11.56 19.07
C PHE A 158 -12.01 -10.36 19.83
N GLY A 159 -11.02 -9.70 19.23
CA GLY A 159 -10.35 -8.51 19.78
C GLY A 159 -9.32 -8.82 20.87
N LYS A 160 -9.10 -10.09 21.22
CA LYS A 160 -8.05 -10.51 22.19
C LYS A 160 -6.83 -11.04 21.45
N LYS A 161 -5.65 -10.66 21.91
CA LYS A 161 -4.39 -11.20 21.39
C LYS A 161 -4.22 -12.63 21.90
N ILE A 162 -4.12 -13.60 20.98
CA ILE A 162 -3.93 -15.02 21.27
C ILE A 162 -2.51 -15.51 20.98
N ALA A 163 -1.77 -14.83 20.09
CA ALA A 163 -0.36 -15.12 19.84
C ALA A 163 0.38 -13.83 19.40
N ASP A 164 1.69 -13.78 19.64
CA ASP A 164 2.56 -12.64 19.30
C ASP A 164 4.00 -13.14 19.17
N ASP A 165 4.37 -13.64 17.98
CA ASP A 165 5.64 -14.31 17.76
C ASP A 165 6.03 -14.36 16.28
N THR A 166 7.09 -15.10 15.95
CA THR A 166 7.48 -15.40 14.56
C THR A 166 6.39 -16.17 13.83
N PRO A 167 6.30 -16.07 12.49
CA PRO A 167 5.30 -16.81 11.70
C PRO A 167 5.28 -18.31 12.00
N THR A 168 6.45 -18.92 12.15
CA THR A 168 6.57 -20.36 12.44
C THR A 168 5.93 -20.74 13.78
N GLN A 169 6.17 -19.97 14.84
CA GLN A 169 5.63 -20.21 16.18
C GLN A 169 4.13 -19.93 16.24
N VAL A 170 3.68 -18.83 15.61
CA VAL A 170 2.24 -18.49 15.53
C VAL A 170 1.46 -19.58 14.80
N ARG A 171 2.01 -20.13 13.72
CA ARG A 171 1.37 -21.23 12.95
C ARG A 171 1.16 -22.50 13.78
N GLN A 172 2.02 -22.75 14.77
CA GLN A 172 1.97 -23.93 15.63
C GLN A 172 1.21 -23.69 16.95
N HIS A 173 0.78 -22.45 17.20
CA HIS A 173 0.12 -22.08 18.45
C HIS A 173 -1.28 -22.72 18.53
N PRO A 174 -1.61 -23.45 19.63
CA PRO A 174 -2.88 -24.19 19.74
C PRO A 174 -4.11 -23.30 19.53
N ASP A 175 -4.14 -22.12 20.14
CA ASP A 175 -5.28 -21.18 20.03
C ASP A 175 -5.42 -20.61 18.60
N VAL A 176 -4.32 -20.45 17.87
CA VAL A 176 -4.34 -20.03 16.45
C VAL A 176 -4.86 -21.15 15.57
N ILE A 177 -4.42 -22.39 15.81
CA ILE A 177 -4.94 -23.56 15.10
C ILE A 177 -6.45 -23.67 15.30
N GLN A 178 -6.92 -23.56 16.54
CA GLN A 178 -8.34 -23.62 16.85
C GLN A 178 -9.15 -22.47 16.20
N ALA A 179 -8.62 -21.25 16.21
CA ALA A 179 -9.35 -20.05 15.74
C ALA A 179 -9.37 -19.89 14.21
N TYR A 180 -8.28 -20.26 13.51
CA TYR A 180 -8.06 -19.93 12.11
C TYR A 180 -7.90 -21.13 11.18
N LEU A 181 -7.34 -22.24 11.66
CA LEU A 181 -7.05 -23.40 10.82
C LEU A 181 -8.11 -24.50 10.96
N GLY A 182 -9.01 -24.36 11.92
CA GLY A 182 -10.07 -25.30 12.18
C GLY A 182 -9.54 -26.63 12.76
N SER A 183 -10.31 -27.29 13.60
CA SER A 183 -10.13 -28.70 13.82
C SER A 183 -10.54 -29.42 12.54
N SER A 184 -9.58 -29.99 11.80
CA SER A 184 -9.88 -30.99 10.76
C SER A 184 -10.73 -32.07 11.42
N LYS A 185 -12.04 -32.01 11.22
CA LYS A 185 -12.93 -33.15 11.43
C LYS A 185 -12.91 -33.99 10.18
#